data_672552b23ef9340f3aa6fd63672e6629
#
_entry.id   672552b23ef9340f3aa6fd63672e6629
#
_cell.length_a   1.000
_cell.length_b   1.000
_cell.length_c   1.000
_cell.angle_alpha   90.00
_cell.angle_beta   90.00
_cell.angle_gamma   90.00
#
_symmetry.space_group_name_H-M   'P 1'
#
loop_
_entity.id
_entity.type
_entity.pdbx_description
1 polymer ?
#
loop_
_entity_poly.entity_id
_entity_poly.type
_entity_poly.pdbx_seq_one_letter_code
_entity_poly.pdbx_strand_id
1 'polypeptide(L)'
;MSPLKYLPALLIPALLTACATPQTRVRNGLTGLGLAYPMADCMAERMVDRLSLSQLNRLSSLDAFKGRQPGDVSMNEFIRATRGLQDPEVLGVVTSSGAICAVTS
;
A
#
# COMPACT_ATOMS: atom_id res chain seq x y z
N MET A 1 -33.72 -8.84 29.23
CA MET A 1 -32.49 -8.32 28.71
C MET A 1 -32.69 -7.89 27.27
N SER A 2 -32.33 -6.66 26.94
CA SER A 2 -32.58 -6.14 25.61
C SER A 2 -31.43 -6.49 24.66
N PRO A 3 -31.72 -7.13 23.51
CA PRO A 3 -30.67 -7.36 22.50
C PRO A 3 -30.11 -6.08 21.93
N LEU A 4 -30.78 -4.96 22.09
CA LEU A 4 -30.30 -3.67 21.60
C LEU A 4 -29.00 -3.23 22.27
N LYS A 5 -28.70 -3.73 23.45
CA LYS A 5 -27.44 -3.41 24.15
C LYS A 5 -26.21 -3.89 23.40
N TYR A 6 -26.35 -4.91 22.56
CA TYR A 6 -25.23 -5.53 21.84
C TYR A 6 -25.04 -4.94 20.46
N LEU A 7 -26.07 -4.29 19.91
CA LEU A 7 -25.99 -3.72 18.57
C LEU A 7 -24.91 -2.65 18.44
N PRO A 8 -24.79 -1.67 19.36
CA PRO A 8 -23.71 -0.68 19.28
C PRO A 8 -22.33 -1.32 19.38
N ALA A 9 -22.17 -2.34 20.22
CA ALA A 9 -20.89 -3.03 20.35
C ALA A 9 -20.49 -3.76 19.07
N LEU A 10 -21.46 -4.30 18.33
CA LEU A 10 -21.19 -4.96 17.05
C LEU A 10 -20.87 -3.95 15.94
N LEU A 11 -21.46 -2.77 16.01
CA LEU A 11 -21.23 -1.73 15.00
C LEU A 11 -19.85 -1.10 15.12
N ILE A 12 -19.28 -1.00 16.33
CA ILE A 12 -17.98 -0.39 16.56
C ILE A 12 -16.86 -1.09 15.76
N PRO A 13 -16.70 -2.42 15.80
CA PRO A 13 -15.69 -3.10 14.97
C PRO A 13 -15.92 -2.90 13.48
N ALA A 14 -17.17 -2.85 13.03
CA ALA A 14 -17.48 -2.62 11.62
C ALA A 14 -17.05 -1.24 11.17
N LEU A 15 -17.26 -0.22 12.00
CA LEU A 15 -16.84 1.15 11.70
C LEU A 15 -15.32 1.26 11.64
N LEU A 16 -14.60 0.61 12.54
CA LEU A 16 -13.13 0.58 12.52
C LEU A 16 -12.62 -0.09 11.26
N THR A 17 -13.24 -1.18 10.83
CA THR A 17 -12.89 -1.87 9.60
C THR A 17 -13.13 -0.98 8.39
N ALA A 18 -14.24 -0.22 8.40
CA ALA A 18 -14.58 0.69 7.30
C ALA A 18 -13.57 1.83 7.16
N CYS A 19 -12.90 2.23 8.25
CA CYS A 19 -11.87 3.28 8.22
C CYS A 19 -10.57 2.79 7.58
N ALA A 20 -10.32 1.47 7.57
CA ALA A 20 -9.13 0.89 6.98
C ALA A 20 -9.38 0.58 5.51
N THR A 21 -9.36 1.62 4.67
CA THR A 21 -9.59 1.47 3.22
C THR A 21 -8.44 0.71 2.57
N PRO A 22 -8.67 0.08 1.41
CA PRO A 22 -7.59 -0.56 0.65
C PRO A 22 -6.42 0.39 0.36
N GLN A 23 -6.71 1.66 0.06
CA GLN A 23 -5.69 2.67 -0.16
C GLN A 23 -4.82 2.86 1.08
N THR A 24 -5.43 2.95 2.26
CA THR A 24 -4.69 3.09 3.52
C THR A 24 -3.78 1.90 3.78
N ARG A 25 -4.27 0.68 3.49
CA ARG A 25 -3.46 -0.53 3.66
C ARG A 25 -2.27 -0.55 2.72
N VAL A 26 -2.46 -0.17 1.47
CA VAL A 26 -1.38 -0.10 0.49
C VAL A 26 -0.37 0.96 0.91
N ARG A 27 -0.82 2.14 1.30
CA ARG A 27 0.07 3.20 1.78
C ARG A 27 0.91 2.71 2.96
N ASN A 28 0.30 2.07 3.94
CA ASN A 28 1.01 1.57 5.11
C ASN A 28 2.00 0.47 4.74
N GLY A 29 1.64 -0.37 3.78
CA GLY A 29 2.53 -1.38 3.24
C GLY A 29 3.76 -0.75 2.56
N LEU A 30 3.53 0.28 1.76
CA LEU A 30 4.62 0.97 1.06
C LEU A 30 5.56 1.71 2.02
N THR A 31 5.02 2.38 3.04
CA THR A 31 5.87 3.00 4.06
C THR A 31 6.63 1.95 4.86
N GLY A 32 6.02 0.79 5.11
CA GLY A 32 6.70 -0.34 5.75
C GLY A 32 7.83 -0.91 4.91
N LEU A 33 7.78 -0.73 3.59
CA LEU A 33 8.86 -1.10 2.68
C LEU A 33 9.93 0.00 2.55
N GLY A 34 9.76 1.13 3.22
CA GLY A 34 10.76 2.17 3.26
C GLY A 34 10.51 3.38 2.37
N LEU A 35 9.37 3.45 1.67
CA LEU A 35 9.04 4.63 0.88
C LEU A 35 8.59 5.79 1.78
N ALA A 36 8.92 7.02 1.38
CA ALA A 36 8.48 8.20 2.09
C ALA A 36 6.96 8.32 2.06
N TYR A 37 6.38 8.87 3.13
CA TYR A 37 4.93 8.92 3.28
C TYR A 37 4.21 9.60 2.11
N PRO A 38 4.62 10.81 1.64
CA PRO A 38 3.90 11.45 0.53
C PRO A 38 3.94 10.62 -0.75
N MET A 39 5.07 9.99 -1.04
CA MET A 39 5.20 9.11 -2.19
C MET A 39 4.32 7.89 -2.04
N ALA A 40 4.33 7.26 -0.87
CA ALA A 40 3.52 6.07 -0.58
C ALA A 40 2.03 6.37 -0.70
N ASP A 41 1.59 7.53 -0.20
CA ASP A 41 0.18 7.92 -0.27
C ASP A 41 -0.27 8.14 -1.71
N CYS A 42 0.51 8.85 -2.49
CA CYS A 42 0.22 9.08 -3.91
C CYS A 42 0.18 7.76 -4.70
N MET A 43 1.17 6.91 -4.49
CA MET A 43 1.25 5.63 -5.20
C MET A 43 0.11 4.70 -4.80
N ALA A 44 -0.26 4.66 -3.52
CA ALA A 44 -1.35 3.81 -3.04
C ALA A 44 -2.66 4.14 -3.73
N GLU A 45 -2.96 5.42 -3.90
CA GLU A 45 -4.16 5.86 -4.59
C GLU A 45 -4.23 5.31 -6.02
N ARG A 46 -3.09 5.30 -6.70
CA ARG A 46 -3.03 4.82 -8.08
C ARG A 46 -3.02 3.30 -8.18
N MET A 47 -2.28 2.66 -7.27
CA MET A 47 -2.07 1.21 -7.33
C MET A 47 -3.32 0.43 -6.96
N VAL A 48 -4.09 0.91 -5.99
CA VAL A 48 -5.30 0.21 -5.54
C VAL A 48 -6.34 0.07 -6.65
N ASP A 49 -6.36 1.00 -7.59
CA ASP A 49 -7.29 0.96 -8.72
C ASP A 49 -6.80 0.07 -9.88
N ARG A 50 -5.52 -0.25 -9.91
CA ARG A 50 -4.90 -0.89 -11.07
C ARG A 50 -4.37 -2.29 -10.82
N LEU A 51 -4.14 -2.66 -9.57
CA LEU A 51 -3.57 -3.95 -9.22
C LEU A 51 -4.55 -4.79 -8.40
N SER A 52 -4.47 -6.11 -8.56
CA SER A 52 -5.26 -7.04 -7.77
C SER A 52 -4.70 -7.16 -6.35
N LEU A 53 -5.51 -7.69 -5.42
CA LEU A 53 -5.05 -7.94 -4.05
C LEU A 53 -3.86 -8.88 -4.01
N SER A 54 -3.84 -9.92 -4.87
CA SER A 54 -2.71 -10.84 -4.87
C SER A 54 -1.43 -10.16 -5.35
N GLN A 55 -1.53 -9.26 -6.33
CA GLN A 55 -0.39 -8.48 -6.79
C GLN A 55 0.13 -7.54 -5.71
N LEU A 56 -0.78 -6.86 -5.01
CA LEU A 56 -0.43 -5.98 -3.89
C LEU A 56 0.23 -6.76 -2.75
N ASN A 57 -0.28 -7.95 -2.45
CA ASN A 57 0.30 -8.79 -1.41
C ASN A 57 1.71 -9.26 -1.78
N ARG A 58 1.93 -9.64 -3.02
CA ARG A 58 3.27 -10.04 -3.48
C ARG A 58 4.25 -8.86 -3.38
N LEU A 59 3.79 -7.67 -3.74
CA LEU A 59 4.61 -6.47 -3.65
C LEU A 59 4.97 -6.15 -2.19
N SER A 60 4.02 -6.28 -1.27
CA SER A 60 4.26 -6.02 0.14
C SER A 60 5.16 -7.05 0.81
N SER A 61 5.40 -8.17 0.16
CA SER A 61 6.25 -9.25 0.69
C SER A 61 7.72 -9.13 0.28
N LEU A 62 8.14 -8.01 -0.30
CA LEU A 62 9.53 -7.83 -0.74
C LEU A 62 10.48 -7.81 0.46
N ASP A 63 11.33 -8.85 0.55
CA ASP A 63 12.27 -9.00 1.65
C ASP A 63 13.45 -8.03 1.58
N ALA A 64 13.72 -7.47 0.40
CA ALA A 64 14.85 -6.59 0.17
C ALA A 64 14.85 -5.35 1.06
N PHE A 65 13.69 -4.99 1.62
CA PHE A 65 13.51 -3.75 2.39
C PHE A 65 13.27 -3.99 3.87
N LYS A 66 13.51 -5.20 4.36
CA LYS A 66 13.34 -5.48 5.78
C LYS A 66 14.24 -4.57 6.62
N GLY A 67 13.66 -3.99 7.66
CA GLY A 67 14.41 -3.11 8.56
C GLY A 67 14.63 -1.70 8.04
N ARG A 68 14.17 -1.38 6.85
CA ARG A 68 14.30 -0.02 6.30
C ARG A 68 13.23 0.90 6.91
N GLN A 69 13.61 2.13 7.14
CA GLN A 69 12.70 3.16 7.67
C GLN A 69 12.01 3.90 6.54
N PRO A 70 10.82 4.49 6.77
CA PRO A 70 10.18 5.33 5.76
C PRO A 70 11.13 6.44 5.29
N GLY A 71 11.28 6.57 3.97
CA GLY A 71 12.19 7.52 3.36
C GLY A 71 13.58 6.98 3.04
N ASP A 72 13.93 5.79 3.53
CA ASP A 72 15.25 5.18 3.27
C ASP A 72 15.34 4.55 1.89
N VAL A 73 14.21 4.21 1.29
CA VAL A 73 14.18 3.53 0.00
C VAL A 73 13.81 4.53 -1.09
N SER A 74 14.69 4.68 -2.07
CA SER A 74 14.42 5.52 -3.22
C SER A 74 13.46 4.82 -4.19
N MET A 75 12.80 5.60 -5.05
CA MET A 75 11.94 5.03 -6.07
C MET A 75 12.70 4.13 -7.03
N ASN A 76 13.94 4.46 -7.38
CA ASN A 76 14.77 3.62 -8.24
C ASN A 76 15.06 2.27 -7.60
N GLU A 77 15.37 2.25 -6.31
CA GLU A 77 15.55 1.01 -5.54
C GLU A 77 14.30 0.17 -5.55
N PHE A 78 13.16 0.82 -5.31
CA PHE A 78 11.86 0.14 -5.26
C PHE A 78 11.51 -0.49 -6.61
N ILE A 79 11.73 0.25 -7.70
CA ILE A 79 11.48 -0.26 -9.05
C ILE A 79 12.36 -1.47 -9.36
N ARG A 80 13.64 -1.42 -8.97
CA ARG A 80 14.55 -2.56 -9.20
C ARG A 80 14.07 -3.80 -8.45
N ALA A 81 13.64 -3.64 -7.21
CA ALA A 81 13.13 -4.77 -6.43
C ALA A 81 11.83 -5.31 -7.03
N THR A 82 10.98 -4.44 -7.56
CA THR A 82 9.73 -4.83 -8.20
C THR A 82 9.98 -5.72 -9.43
N ARG A 83 11.07 -5.50 -10.14
CA ARG A 83 11.45 -6.35 -11.28
C ARG A 83 11.64 -7.81 -10.88
N GLY A 84 12.06 -8.04 -9.64
CA GLY A 84 12.24 -9.39 -9.12
C GLY A 84 10.95 -10.19 -8.99
N LEU A 85 9.79 -9.55 -8.99
CA LEU A 85 8.50 -10.22 -8.97
C LEU A 85 8.14 -10.85 -10.31
N GLN A 86 8.82 -10.46 -11.39
CA GLN A 86 8.57 -10.96 -12.75
C GLN A 86 7.12 -10.81 -13.20
N ASP A 87 6.51 -9.70 -12.80
CA ASP A 87 5.14 -9.35 -13.16
C ASP A 87 5.17 -8.02 -13.93
N PRO A 88 5.05 -8.06 -15.27
CA PRO A 88 5.13 -6.83 -16.08
C PRO A 88 4.03 -5.82 -15.75
N GLU A 89 2.85 -6.27 -15.36
CA GLU A 89 1.76 -5.37 -15.00
C GLU A 89 2.10 -4.60 -13.72
N VAL A 90 2.59 -5.31 -12.68
CA VAL A 90 3.01 -4.66 -11.44
C VAL A 90 4.14 -3.68 -11.71
N LEU A 91 5.14 -4.10 -12.49
CA LEU A 91 6.27 -3.23 -12.82
C LEU A 91 5.81 -1.97 -13.56
N GLY A 92 4.90 -2.12 -14.52
CA GLY A 92 4.38 -0.99 -15.28
C GLY A 92 3.62 -0.01 -14.40
N VAL A 93 2.75 -0.52 -13.52
CA VAL A 93 1.97 0.32 -12.60
C VAL A 93 2.89 1.02 -11.61
N VAL A 94 3.84 0.32 -11.02
CA VAL A 94 4.81 0.90 -10.07
C VAL A 94 5.64 1.98 -10.74
N THR A 95 6.17 1.70 -11.93
CA THR A 95 7.02 2.66 -12.66
C THR A 95 6.24 3.92 -13.04
N SER A 96 5.05 3.76 -13.62
CA SER A 96 4.25 4.92 -14.04
C SER A 96 3.73 5.71 -12.84
N SER A 97 3.30 5.02 -11.80
CA SER A 97 2.84 5.68 -10.57
C SER A 97 3.97 6.43 -9.88
N GLY A 98 5.14 5.81 -9.82
CA GLY A 98 6.32 6.46 -9.24
C GLY A 98 6.72 7.71 -10.01
N ALA A 99 6.70 7.66 -11.32
CA ALA A 99 7.03 8.83 -12.15
C ALA A 99 6.04 9.97 -11.94
N ILE A 100 4.74 9.66 -11.93
CA ILE A 100 3.70 10.67 -11.72
C ILE A 100 3.79 11.25 -10.32
N CYS A 101 3.94 10.40 -9.31
CA CYS A 101 3.99 10.83 -7.92
C CYS A 101 5.26 11.62 -7.60
N ALA A 102 6.37 11.35 -8.29
CA ALA A 102 7.60 12.12 -8.11
C ALA A 102 7.42 13.57 -8.54
N VAL A 103 6.54 13.84 -9.50
CA VAL A 103 6.27 15.19 -10.00
C VAL A 103 5.21 15.90 -9.16
N THR A 104 4.23 15.15 -8.61
CA THR A 104 3.04 15.74 -7.99
C THR A 104 3.06 15.72 -6.46
N SER A 105 3.95 14.94 -5.84
CA SER A 105 3.97 14.82 -4.38
C SER A 105 5.18 15.48 -3.71
#